data_f5b4b500550c4390e36ac2f088eccc45
#
_entry.id   f5b4b500550c4390e36ac2f088eccc45
#
_cell.length_a   1.000
_cell.length_b   1.000
_cell.length_c   1.000
_cell.angle_alpha   90.00
_cell.angle_beta   90.00
_cell.angle_gamma   90.00
#
_symmetry.space_group_name_H-M   'P 1'
#
loop_
_entity.id
_entity.type
_entity.pdbx_description
1 polymer ?
#
loop_
_entity_poly.entity_id
_entity_poly.type
_entity_poly.pdbx_seq_one_letter_code
_entity_poly.pdbx_strand_id
1 'polypeptide(L)'
;MSRLLFALSIVLTTSLAAQFACAQATPADRLKAVEGIYPPWQRGDSSDVSDRGLEFTVAPADVLADFHGNLDNPQLVLFASGNYFFALGLMVKAFGDAYPQYRGHVFYETLPPGLLLKQMAAGGTVTSGNMTWTVKPDVYMAELAASNELLQSGRLVAPVVTFATNDLTIMVPTGNPARIGKLADLGRPGLALAMPNPEFEGVARQIRASLVKAGGEALAEVVYGKKVRDGEAVLTRIHHRQTPLFLMQHLVEAGVTWKSEAIFQEEIGNPIGHVDIPPEQNVIAHYSAAMVPDAPHPEAARAWLAFVTSDDAFKILDHYGFKRFVAPPQ
;
A
#
# COMPACT_ATOMS: atom_id res chain seq x y z
N MET A 1 18.73 91.21 7.27
CA MET A 1 18.38 90.28 6.19
C MET A 1 19.24 89.03 6.36
N SER A 2 18.74 88.04 7.17
CA SER A 2 19.44 86.83 7.50
C SER A 2 19.03 85.66 6.52
N ARG A 3 20.01 85.09 5.90
CA ARG A 3 19.80 83.82 5.12
C ARG A 3 20.07 82.65 5.99
N LEU A 4 19.02 81.91 6.28
CA LEU A 4 19.13 80.55 6.90
C LEU A 4 19.54 79.56 5.82
N LEU A 5 20.66 78.90 6.03
CA LEU A 5 21.08 77.71 5.31
C LEU A 5 20.48 76.46 6.02
N PHE A 6 19.56 75.74 5.36
CA PHE A 6 19.11 74.44 5.81
C PHE A 6 20.09 73.39 5.28
N ALA A 7 20.82 72.72 6.18
CA ALA A 7 21.61 71.53 5.86
C ALA A 7 20.71 70.34 5.93
N LEU A 8 20.50 69.68 4.80
CA LEU A 8 19.73 68.39 4.70
C LEU A 8 20.70 67.26 4.97
N SER A 9 20.63 66.66 6.18
CA SER A 9 21.35 65.45 6.51
C SER A 9 20.60 64.26 5.97
N ILE A 10 21.11 63.65 4.94
CA ILE A 10 20.62 62.35 4.44
C ILE A 10 21.20 61.27 5.34
N VAL A 11 20.34 60.68 6.19
CA VAL A 11 20.67 59.50 6.97
C VAL A 11 20.43 58.28 6.07
N LEU A 12 21.52 57.69 5.58
CA LEU A 12 21.49 56.42 4.89
C LEU A 12 21.26 55.30 5.91
N THR A 13 20.02 54.87 6.09
CA THR A 13 19.71 53.64 6.84
C THR A 13 19.97 52.45 5.94
N THR A 14 21.12 51.84 6.11
CA THR A 14 21.39 50.50 5.54
C THR A 14 20.55 49.48 6.30
N SER A 15 19.43 49.11 5.72
CA SER A 15 18.64 47.95 6.17
C SER A 15 19.45 46.69 5.89
N LEU A 16 20.17 46.19 6.88
CA LEU A 16 20.63 44.79 6.87
C LEU A 16 19.38 43.91 6.99
N ALA A 17 18.82 43.55 5.85
CA ALA A 17 17.88 42.41 5.80
C ALA A 17 18.69 41.15 6.11
N ALA A 18 18.68 40.74 7.38
CA ALA A 18 19.11 39.42 7.74
C ALA A 18 18.18 38.44 7.02
N GLN A 19 18.62 37.92 5.91
CA GLN A 19 18.03 36.75 5.29
C GLN A 19 18.28 35.60 6.25
N PHE A 20 17.32 35.32 7.12
CA PHE A 20 17.21 34.02 7.75
C PHE A 20 16.94 33.03 6.62
N ALA A 21 18.01 32.44 6.10
CA ALA A 21 17.91 31.22 5.33
C ALA A 21 17.31 30.17 6.31
N CYS A 22 16.02 30.00 6.24
CA CYS A 22 15.37 28.88 6.87
C CYS A 22 16.01 27.65 6.22
N ALA A 23 16.99 27.05 6.89
CA ALA A 23 17.61 25.83 6.41
C ALA A 23 16.45 24.83 6.25
N GLN A 24 16.16 24.46 4.99
CA GLN A 24 15.15 23.46 4.72
C GLN A 24 15.55 22.21 5.48
N ALA A 25 14.64 21.69 6.30
CA ALA A 25 14.85 20.48 7.07
C ALA A 25 15.37 19.37 6.15
N THR A 26 16.39 18.66 6.57
CA THR A 26 16.92 17.53 5.80
C THR A 26 15.85 16.43 5.68
N PRO A 27 15.93 15.52 4.71
CA PRO A 27 15.03 14.37 4.64
C PRO A 27 14.99 13.62 5.97
N ALA A 28 16.13 13.42 6.62
CA ALA A 28 16.20 12.76 7.92
C ALA A 28 15.43 13.51 9.01
N ASP A 29 15.50 14.85 9.04
CA ASP A 29 14.76 15.65 10.03
C ASP A 29 13.24 15.58 9.78
N ARG A 30 12.82 15.63 8.50
CA ARG A 30 11.42 15.50 8.12
C ARG A 30 10.86 14.13 8.52
N LEU A 31 11.60 13.04 8.29
CA LEU A 31 11.17 11.68 8.60
C LEU A 31 11.17 11.41 10.12
N LYS A 32 12.09 11.99 10.89
CA LYS A 32 12.05 11.92 12.37
C LYS A 32 10.78 12.56 12.94
N ALA A 33 10.28 13.63 12.33
CA ALA A 33 9.04 14.27 12.77
C ALA A 33 7.82 13.34 12.66
N VAL A 34 7.89 12.29 11.82
CA VAL A 34 6.80 11.30 11.64
C VAL A 34 6.71 10.32 12.79
N GLU A 35 7.80 10.04 13.51
CA GLU A 35 7.81 9.08 14.62
C GLU A 35 6.81 9.43 15.75
N GLY A 36 6.36 10.66 15.81
CA GLY A 36 5.37 11.13 16.79
C GLY A 36 3.93 11.24 16.30
N ILE A 37 3.67 11.06 15.03
CA ILE A 37 2.36 11.37 14.42
C ILE A 37 1.33 10.25 14.60
N TYR A 38 1.77 9.03 14.85
CA TYR A 38 0.85 7.89 15.01
C TYR A 38 0.03 8.03 16.28
N PRO A 39 -1.29 7.85 16.23
CA PRO A 39 -2.11 7.78 17.42
C PRO A 39 -1.56 6.75 18.42
N PRO A 40 -1.68 6.99 19.75
CA PRO A 40 -1.13 6.09 20.77
C PRO A 40 -1.53 4.63 20.60
N TRP A 41 -2.77 4.38 20.14
CA TRP A 41 -3.28 3.02 19.86
C TRP A 41 -2.66 2.34 18.64
N GLN A 42 -1.92 3.08 17.83
CA GLN A 42 -1.19 2.55 16.66
C GLN A 42 0.31 2.36 16.92
N ARG A 43 0.79 2.74 18.10
CA ARG A 43 2.21 2.65 18.45
C ARG A 43 2.64 1.31 19.02
N GLY A 44 1.72 0.41 19.28
CA GLY A 44 2.02 -0.84 19.94
C GLY A 44 2.37 -0.71 21.44
N ASP A 45 2.55 0.50 21.95
CA ASP A 45 2.92 0.75 23.36
C ASP A 45 1.78 0.51 24.34
N SER A 46 0.55 0.47 23.86
CA SER A 46 -0.64 0.38 24.71
C SER A 46 -1.15 -1.03 24.91
N SER A 47 -0.57 -2.00 24.24
CA SER A 47 -0.93 -3.40 24.39
C SER A 47 -0.13 -4.27 23.43
N ASP A 48 -0.11 -5.56 23.69
CA ASP A 48 0.30 -6.64 22.80
C ASP A 48 -0.41 -6.65 21.43
N VAL A 49 -0.84 -5.49 20.90
CA VAL A 49 -1.50 -5.36 19.61
C VAL A 49 -0.57 -5.80 18.49
N SER A 50 0.72 -5.47 18.59
CA SER A 50 1.76 -5.97 17.69
C SER A 50 1.89 -7.49 17.76
N ASP A 51 1.80 -8.08 18.93
CA ASP A 51 1.84 -9.53 19.14
C ASP A 51 0.54 -10.22 18.70
N ARG A 52 -0.58 -9.50 18.73
CA ARG A 52 -1.86 -9.96 18.20
C ARG A 52 -1.99 -9.79 16.69
N GLY A 53 -1.02 -9.14 16.06
CA GLY A 53 -0.93 -9.03 14.60
C GLY A 53 -1.93 -8.09 13.97
N LEU A 54 -2.52 -7.17 14.74
CA LEU A 54 -3.57 -6.27 14.27
C LEU A 54 -3.24 -4.82 14.57
N GLU A 55 -2.22 -4.33 13.90
CA GLU A 55 -2.10 -2.90 13.76
C GLU A 55 -2.99 -2.43 12.61
N PHE A 56 -3.94 -1.52 12.94
CA PHE A 56 -4.76 -0.88 11.94
C PHE A 56 -3.95 0.04 11.08
N THR A 57 -4.41 0.09 9.90
CA THR A 57 -4.08 1.10 8.93
C THR A 57 -4.20 2.49 9.53
N VAL A 58 -3.28 3.33 9.18
CA VAL A 58 -3.32 4.75 9.57
C VAL A 58 -4.54 5.36 8.89
N ALA A 59 -5.55 5.73 9.66
CA ALA A 59 -6.82 6.23 9.13
C ALA A 59 -6.68 7.36 8.08
N PRO A 60 -5.70 8.27 8.13
CA PRO A 60 -5.47 9.24 7.07
C PRO A 60 -4.88 8.66 5.78
N ALA A 61 -4.24 7.48 5.83
CA ALA A 61 -3.67 6.82 4.67
C ALA A 61 -4.62 5.80 4.05
N ASP A 62 -5.52 5.29 4.86
CA ASP A 62 -6.55 4.35 4.48
C ASP A 62 -7.90 5.01 4.59
N VAL A 63 -8.39 5.47 3.47
CA VAL A 63 -9.76 6.00 3.37
C VAL A 63 -10.81 4.90 3.53
N LEU A 64 -10.40 3.62 3.49
CA LEU A 64 -11.26 2.46 3.62
C LEU A 64 -10.84 1.67 4.86
N ALA A 65 -11.82 1.29 5.67
CA ALA A 65 -11.62 0.31 6.72
C ALA A 65 -11.22 -1.04 6.09
N ASP A 66 -10.54 -1.88 6.85
CA ASP A 66 -10.10 -3.20 6.37
C ASP A 66 -11.15 -4.30 6.57
N PHE A 67 -12.27 -3.97 7.20
CA PHE A 67 -13.33 -4.94 7.53
C PHE A 67 -14.65 -4.45 6.97
N HIS A 68 -15.29 -5.26 6.11
CA HIS A 68 -16.45 -4.84 5.33
C HIS A 68 -17.52 -5.92 5.26
N GLY A 69 -18.76 -5.48 5.17
CA GLY A 69 -19.90 -6.32 4.86
C GLY A 69 -20.59 -6.87 6.09
N ASN A 70 -21.21 -8.04 5.95
CA ASN A 70 -22.07 -8.64 6.95
C ASN A 70 -21.30 -9.64 7.82
N LEU A 71 -21.03 -9.26 9.06
CA LEU A 71 -20.36 -10.10 10.04
C LEU A 71 -21.33 -10.99 10.82
N ASP A 72 -22.62 -10.61 10.92
CA ASP A 72 -23.59 -11.33 11.74
C ASP A 72 -24.06 -12.63 11.09
N ASN A 73 -24.19 -12.64 9.77
CA ASN A 73 -24.65 -13.81 9.02
C ASN A 73 -23.99 -13.86 7.64
N PRO A 74 -22.67 -14.02 7.58
CA PRO A 74 -21.97 -14.16 6.31
C PRO A 74 -22.26 -15.51 5.68
N GLN A 75 -22.48 -15.53 4.38
CA GLN A 75 -22.56 -16.73 3.55
C GLN A 75 -21.36 -16.87 2.60
N LEU A 76 -20.47 -15.87 2.63
CA LEU A 76 -19.16 -15.90 1.99
C LEU A 76 -18.23 -15.01 2.80
N VAL A 77 -17.08 -15.53 3.16
CA VAL A 77 -16.03 -14.81 3.89
C VAL A 77 -14.75 -14.82 3.07
N LEU A 78 -14.26 -13.61 2.74
CA LEU A 78 -13.06 -13.42 1.93
C LEU A 78 -11.93 -12.83 2.79
N PHE A 79 -10.84 -13.54 2.90
CA PHE A 79 -9.59 -13.00 3.44
C PHE A 79 -8.70 -12.59 2.27
N ALA A 80 -8.66 -11.30 2.00
CA ALA A 80 -8.02 -10.74 0.82
C ALA A 80 -6.82 -9.89 1.19
N SER A 81 -5.73 -10.00 0.44
CA SER A 81 -4.60 -9.09 0.61
C SER A 81 -5.00 -7.65 0.29
N GLY A 82 -4.35 -6.68 0.95
CA GLY A 82 -4.72 -5.28 0.85
C GLY A 82 -4.52 -4.61 -0.51
N ASN A 83 -3.95 -5.29 -1.49
CA ASN A 83 -3.53 -4.68 -2.77
C ASN A 83 -4.68 -4.27 -3.68
N TYR A 84 -5.89 -4.73 -3.45
CA TYR A 84 -7.10 -4.39 -4.22
C TYR A 84 -8.25 -3.94 -3.34
N PHE A 85 -7.95 -3.37 -2.17
CA PHE A 85 -8.93 -2.85 -1.21
C PHE A 85 -9.96 -1.93 -1.87
N PHE A 86 -9.54 -1.07 -2.81
CA PHE A 86 -10.39 -0.12 -3.54
C PHE A 86 -11.32 -0.81 -4.57
N ALA A 87 -10.91 -1.95 -5.13
CA ALA A 87 -11.68 -2.68 -6.14
C ALA A 87 -12.62 -3.74 -5.53
N LEU A 88 -12.27 -4.31 -4.39
CA LEU A 88 -12.95 -5.49 -3.84
C LEU A 88 -14.41 -5.23 -3.49
N GLY A 89 -14.74 -4.04 -2.97
CA GLY A 89 -16.14 -3.65 -2.70
C GLY A 89 -17.01 -3.64 -3.95
N LEU A 90 -16.47 -3.16 -5.08
CA LEU A 90 -17.15 -3.19 -6.37
C LEU A 90 -17.30 -4.63 -6.90
N MET A 91 -16.27 -5.46 -6.71
CA MET A 91 -16.32 -6.88 -7.08
C MET A 91 -17.37 -7.63 -6.25
N VAL A 92 -17.46 -7.40 -4.94
CA VAL A 92 -18.48 -8.00 -4.07
C VAL A 92 -19.88 -7.57 -4.48
N LYS A 93 -20.05 -6.29 -4.86
CA LYS A 93 -21.33 -5.82 -5.39
C LYS A 93 -21.70 -6.55 -6.69
N ALA A 94 -20.79 -6.61 -7.65
CA ALA A 94 -21.01 -7.29 -8.93
C ALA A 94 -21.23 -8.79 -8.75
N PHE A 95 -20.55 -9.42 -7.80
CA PHE A 95 -20.82 -10.81 -7.39
C PHE A 95 -22.24 -10.99 -6.88
N GLY A 96 -22.73 -10.09 -6.01
CA GLY A 96 -24.13 -10.12 -5.53
C GLY A 96 -25.16 -9.87 -6.64
N ASP A 97 -24.79 -9.16 -7.72
CA ASP A 97 -25.64 -9.00 -8.88
C ASP A 97 -25.68 -10.28 -9.75
N ALA A 98 -24.55 -10.98 -9.89
CA ALA A 98 -24.44 -12.26 -10.59
C ALA A 98 -25.01 -13.45 -9.80
N TYR A 99 -24.91 -13.41 -8.48
CA TYR A 99 -25.35 -14.45 -7.55
C TYR A 99 -26.27 -13.85 -6.46
N PRO A 100 -27.52 -13.54 -6.77
CA PRO A 100 -28.44 -12.80 -5.89
C PRO A 100 -28.64 -13.39 -4.49
N GLN A 101 -28.46 -14.71 -4.34
CA GLN A 101 -28.58 -15.41 -3.06
C GLN A 101 -27.51 -14.99 -2.03
N TYR A 102 -26.37 -14.45 -2.48
CA TYR A 102 -25.30 -14.00 -1.60
C TYR A 102 -25.28 -12.48 -1.40
N ARG A 103 -26.20 -11.74 -2.03
CA ARG A 103 -26.27 -10.29 -1.92
C ARG A 103 -26.52 -9.85 -0.48
N GLY A 104 -25.61 -9.03 0.08
CA GLY A 104 -25.69 -8.57 1.46
C GLY A 104 -25.24 -9.61 2.50
N HIS A 105 -24.72 -10.77 2.08
CA HIS A 105 -24.24 -11.84 2.93
C HIS A 105 -22.74 -12.15 2.70
N VAL A 106 -21.97 -11.18 2.26
CA VAL A 106 -20.52 -11.28 2.12
C VAL A 106 -19.86 -10.48 3.21
N PHE A 107 -18.89 -11.08 3.88
CA PHE A 107 -17.91 -10.39 4.73
C PHE A 107 -16.53 -10.50 4.09
N TYR A 108 -15.73 -9.43 4.09
CA TYR A 108 -14.39 -9.49 3.57
C TYR A 108 -13.43 -8.58 4.34
N GLU A 109 -12.17 -8.98 4.35
CA GLU A 109 -11.07 -8.25 4.95
C GLU A 109 -9.99 -7.97 3.91
N THR A 110 -9.28 -6.83 4.07
CA THR A 110 -8.21 -6.40 3.15
C THR A 110 -6.90 -6.16 3.88
N LEU A 111 -6.49 -7.13 4.68
CA LEU A 111 -5.30 -7.06 5.53
C LEU A 111 -4.02 -7.53 4.81
N PRO A 112 -2.84 -7.15 5.30
CA PRO A 112 -1.59 -7.76 4.86
C PRO A 112 -1.62 -9.29 4.99
N PRO A 113 -1.08 -10.04 3.99
CA PRO A 113 -1.15 -11.50 3.98
C PRO A 113 -0.65 -12.19 5.25
N GLY A 114 0.42 -11.64 5.86
CA GLY A 114 0.95 -12.18 7.12
C GLY A 114 -0.03 -12.07 8.30
N LEU A 115 -0.85 -11.03 8.33
CA LEU A 115 -1.90 -10.86 9.35
C LEU A 115 -3.06 -11.81 9.11
N LEU A 116 -3.53 -11.94 7.87
CA LEU A 116 -4.55 -12.93 7.51
C LEU A 116 -4.15 -14.35 7.91
N LEU A 117 -2.88 -14.73 7.69
CA LEU A 117 -2.38 -16.04 8.08
C LEU A 117 -2.33 -16.23 9.61
N LYS A 118 -1.99 -15.21 10.36
CA LYS A 118 -2.04 -15.23 11.84
C LYS A 118 -3.49 -15.38 12.32
N GLN A 119 -4.43 -14.65 11.74
CA GLN A 119 -5.85 -14.75 12.04
C GLN A 119 -6.39 -16.13 11.72
N MET A 120 -6.07 -16.71 10.55
CA MET A 120 -6.43 -18.08 10.20
C MET A 120 -5.87 -19.08 11.22
N ALA A 121 -4.62 -18.91 11.64
CA ALA A 121 -4.00 -19.76 12.67
C ALA A 121 -4.69 -19.63 14.05
N ALA A 122 -5.26 -18.47 14.34
CA ALA A 122 -6.06 -18.19 15.53
C ALA A 122 -7.55 -18.59 15.36
N GLY A 123 -7.88 -19.45 14.41
CA GLY A 123 -9.25 -19.94 14.18
C GLY A 123 -10.18 -18.86 13.58
N GLY A 124 -9.63 -17.82 12.95
CA GLY A 124 -10.38 -16.69 12.39
C GLY A 124 -10.60 -15.54 13.38
N THR A 125 -9.99 -15.61 14.56
CA THR A 125 -10.15 -14.57 15.59
C THR A 125 -9.27 -13.37 15.28
N VAL A 126 -9.86 -12.19 15.39
CA VAL A 126 -9.19 -10.91 15.17
C VAL A 126 -9.64 -9.90 16.23
N THR A 127 -8.71 -9.07 16.69
CA THR A 127 -9.00 -7.97 17.62
C THR A 127 -8.62 -6.64 16.98
N SER A 128 -9.55 -5.70 17.01
CA SER A 128 -9.39 -4.34 16.52
C SER A 128 -9.79 -3.34 17.58
N GLY A 129 -8.83 -2.61 18.11
CA GLY A 129 -9.09 -1.72 19.25
C GLY A 129 -9.72 -2.52 20.39
N ASN A 130 -10.97 -2.18 20.74
CA ASN A 130 -11.74 -2.85 21.80
C ASN A 130 -12.67 -3.95 21.27
N MET A 131 -12.68 -4.22 19.96
CA MET A 131 -13.56 -5.22 19.36
C MET A 131 -12.78 -6.49 19.08
N THR A 132 -13.35 -7.62 19.45
CA THR A 132 -12.85 -8.94 19.07
C THR A 132 -13.98 -9.74 18.45
N TRP A 133 -13.70 -10.34 17.29
CA TRP A 133 -14.65 -11.25 16.63
C TRP A 133 -13.93 -12.43 16.03
N THR A 134 -14.70 -13.46 15.72
CA THR A 134 -14.20 -14.66 15.09
C THR A 134 -15.02 -14.93 13.84
N VAL A 135 -14.35 -15.00 12.70
CA VAL A 135 -14.95 -15.39 11.42
C VAL A 135 -13.97 -16.28 10.66
N LYS A 136 -14.42 -17.43 10.21
CA LYS A 136 -13.59 -18.35 9.42
C LYS A 136 -13.69 -17.96 7.95
N PRO A 137 -12.58 -17.85 7.22
CA PRO A 137 -12.61 -17.58 5.80
C PRO A 137 -13.14 -18.77 5.00
N ASP A 138 -13.79 -18.48 3.89
CA ASP A 138 -14.09 -19.44 2.82
C ASP A 138 -13.02 -19.42 1.74
N VAL A 139 -12.53 -18.22 1.42
CA VAL A 139 -11.55 -17.97 0.36
C VAL A 139 -10.41 -17.10 0.89
N TYR A 140 -9.20 -17.50 0.57
CA TYR A 140 -7.99 -16.69 0.74
C TYR A 140 -7.54 -16.14 -0.61
N MET A 141 -7.20 -14.85 -0.65
CA MET A 141 -6.82 -14.14 -1.87
C MET A 141 -5.49 -13.40 -1.65
N ALA A 142 -4.46 -13.82 -2.37
CA ALA A 142 -3.13 -13.22 -2.27
C ALA A 142 -2.31 -13.43 -3.55
N GLU A 143 -1.02 -13.10 -3.48
CA GLU A 143 -0.08 -13.36 -4.55
C GLU A 143 0.10 -14.88 -4.77
N LEU A 144 0.21 -15.29 -6.05
CA LEU A 144 0.21 -16.69 -6.47
C LEU A 144 1.29 -17.54 -5.81
N ALA A 145 2.51 -17.00 -5.63
CA ALA A 145 3.60 -17.75 -5.02
C ALA A 145 3.25 -18.14 -3.58
N ALA A 146 2.74 -17.19 -2.78
CA ALA A 146 2.29 -17.45 -1.42
C ALA A 146 1.13 -18.44 -1.37
N SER A 147 0.17 -18.32 -2.29
CA SER A 147 -0.95 -19.26 -2.37
C SER A 147 -0.50 -20.70 -2.73
N ASN A 148 0.50 -20.84 -3.58
CA ASN A 148 1.08 -22.14 -3.93
C ASN A 148 1.81 -22.79 -2.71
N GLU A 149 2.54 -22.01 -1.92
CA GLU A 149 3.15 -22.49 -0.67
C GLU A 149 2.09 -22.97 0.32
N LEU A 150 0.98 -22.23 0.44
CA LEU A 150 -0.15 -22.61 1.30
C LEU A 150 -0.88 -23.85 0.79
N LEU A 151 -1.02 -24.01 -0.51
CA LEU A 151 -1.57 -25.23 -1.13
C LEU A 151 -0.69 -26.44 -0.82
N GLN A 152 0.64 -26.32 -1.01
CA GLN A 152 1.58 -27.40 -0.72
C GLN A 152 1.59 -27.82 0.76
N SER A 153 1.37 -26.86 1.66
CA SER A 153 1.26 -27.13 3.11
C SER A 153 -0.14 -27.56 3.57
N GLY A 154 -1.09 -27.76 2.64
CA GLY A 154 -2.46 -28.17 2.95
C GLY A 154 -3.32 -27.10 3.62
N ARG A 155 -2.88 -25.84 3.61
CA ARG A 155 -3.64 -24.70 4.16
C ARG A 155 -4.57 -24.05 3.16
N LEU A 156 -4.50 -24.45 1.89
CA LEU A 156 -5.46 -24.13 0.84
C LEU A 156 -5.86 -25.38 0.09
N VAL A 157 -6.99 -25.34 -0.60
CA VAL A 157 -7.54 -26.44 -1.41
C VAL A 157 -7.50 -26.05 -2.89
N ALA A 158 -7.10 -26.99 -3.74
CA ALA A 158 -7.13 -26.79 -5.18
C ALA A 158 -8.58 -26.63 -5.72
N PRO A 159 -8.79 -25.85 -6.77
CA PRO A 159 -7.76 -25.13 -7.56
C PRO A 159 -7.35 -23.80 -6.94
N VAL A 160 -6.09 -23.39 -7.16
CA VAL A 160 -5.66 -22.01 -7.01
C VAL A 160 -5.92 -21.32 -8.35
N VAL A 161 -6.87 -20.38 -8.39
CA VAL A 161 -7.20 -19.64 -9.61
C VAL A 161 -6.45 -18.34 -9.66
N THR A 162 -5.70 -18.09 -10.75
CA THR A 162 -5.04 -16.80 -11.00
C THR A 162 -5.98 -15.94 -11.83
N PHE A 163 -6.28 -14.72 -11.34
CA PHE A 163 -7.30 -13.88 -11.96
C PHE A 163 -6.77 -12.55 -12.51
N ALA A 164 -5.69 -12.02 -11.97
CA ALA A 164 -5.13 -10.74 -12.42
C ALA A 164 -3.62 -10.67 -12.23
N THR A 165 -3.01 -9.71 -12.91
CA THR A 165 -1.62 -9.29 -12.69
C THR A 165 -1.56 -7.80 -12.42
N ASN A 166 -0.49 -7.34 -11.77
CA ASN A 166 -0.24 -5.93 -11.49
C ASN A 166 1.24 -5.62 -11.59
N ASP A 167 1.53 -4.40 -11.99
CA ASP A 167 2.89 -3.88 -12.13
C ASP A 167 3.25 -2.99 -10.94
N LEU A 168 4.55 -2.85 -10.66
CA LEU A 168 5.06 -1.82 -9.76
C LEU A 168 5.11 -0.47 -10.49
N THR A 169 5.01 0.62 -9.71
CA THR A 169 5.21 1.99 -10.18
C THR A 169 5.90 2.83 -9.11
N ILE A 170 6.44 3.98 -9.51
CA ILE A 170 6.98 4.96 -8.57
C ILE A 170 5.89 6.01 -8.34
N MET A 171 5.33 6.07 -7.13
CA MET A 171 4.47 7.17 -6.71
C MET A 171 5.29 8.42 -6.43
N VAL A 172 4.77 9.55 -6.88
CA VAL A 172 5.36 10.89 -6.70
C VAL A 172 4.26 11.89 -6.39
N PRO A 173 4.56 13.05 -5.79
CA PRO A 173 3.60 14.16 -5.73
C PRO A 173 3.22 14.62 -7.14
N THR A 174 2.00 15.13 -7.31
CA THR A 174 1.54 15.71 -8.59
C THR A 174 2.57 16.72 -9.14
N GLY A 175 2.85 16.61 -10.43
CA GLY A 175 3.85 17.44 -11.10
C GLY A 175 5.30 16.97 -10.90
N ASN A 176 5.53 15.92 -10.12
CA ASN A 176 6.85 15.29 -9.94
C ASN A 176 7.99 16.33 -9.71
N PRO A 177 7.93 17.12 -8.65
CA PRO A 177 8.88 18.22 -8.43
C PRO A 177 10.32 17.73 -8.30
N ALA A 178 10.54 16.51 -7.83
CA ALA A 178 11.87 15.89 -7.74
C ALA A 178 12.39 15.35 -9.07
N ARG A 179 11.60 15.42 -10.15
CA ARG A 179 11.96 14.97 -11.51
C ARG A 179 12.48 13.53 -11.51
N ILE A 180 11.70 12.62 -10.92
CA ILE A 180 12.01 11.21 -10.91
C ILE A 180 11.48 10.61 -12.22
N GLY A 181 12.36 10.02 -13.02
CA GLY A 181 12.01 9.44 -14.31
C GLY A 181 12.23 7.92 -14.38
N LYS A 182 12.93 7.34 -13.40
CA LYS A 182 13.28 5.91 -13.38
C LYS A 182 13.71 5.44 -11.98
N LEU A 183 13.73 4.13 -11.77
CA LEU A 183 14.15 3.53 -10.49
C LEU A 183 15.56 3.98 -10.04
N ALA A 184 16.50 4.16 -10.97
CA ALA A 184 17.85 4.61 -10.63
C ALA A 184 17.87 5.99 -9.96
N ASP A 185 16.87 6.84 -10.22
CA ASP A 185 16.78 8.17 -9.59
C ASP A 185 16.52 8.08 -8.08
N LEU A 186 15.94 6.99 -7.61
CA LEU A 186 15.71 6.76 -6.18
C LEU A 186 17.01 6.65 -5.38
N GLY A 187 18.13 6.35 -6.05
CA GLY A 187 19.45 6.34 -5.44
C GLY A 187 20.07 7.73 -5.21
N ARG A 188 19.49 8.81 -5.71
CA ARG A 188 20.05 10.17 -5.57
C ARG A 188 20.17 10.58 -4.09
N PRO A 189 21.31 11.15 -3.66
CA PRO A 189 21.45 11.71 -2.32
C PRO A 189 20.44 12.85 -2.08
N GLY A 190 19.97 12.97 -0.84
CA GLY A 190 19.03 14.02 -0.43
C GLY A 190 17.58 13.83 -0.90
N LEU A 191 17.27 12.72 -1.58
CA LEU A 191 15.92 12.36 -1.95
C LEU A 191 15.30 11.49 -0.84
N ALA A 192 14.23 11.94 -0.22
CA ALA A 192 13.52 11.17 0.79
C ALA A 192 12.52 10.19 0.17
N LEU A 193 12.49 8.96 0.68
CA LEU A 193 11.67 7.88 0.16
C LEU A 193 10.76 7.27 1.22
N ALA A 194 9.56 6.82 0.81
CA ALA A 194 8.74 5.88 1.56
C ALA A 194 8.81 4.52 0.88
N MET A 195 9.27 3.50 1.60
CA MET A 195 9.46 2.16 1.06
C MET A 195 8.72 1.12 1.90
N PRO A 196 8.05 0.14 1.27
CA PRO A 196 7.46 -0.99 1.98
C PRO A 196 8.49 -1.75 2.81
N ASN A 197 8.10 -2.18 4.01
CA ASN A 197 9.01 -2.85 4.94
C ASN A 197 9.23 -4.32 4.54
N PRO A 198 10.48 -4.73 4.28
CA PRO A 198 10.79 -6.09 3.86
C PRO A 198 10.56 -7.16 4.94
N GLU A 199 10.39 -6.77 6.20
CA GLU A 199 10.18 -7.72 7.30
C GLU A 199 8.79 -8.38 7.23
N PHE A 200 7.78 -7.68 6.72
CA PHE A 200 6.40 -8.20 6.70
C PHE A 200 5.62 -7.92 5.42
N GLU A 201 6.15 -7.09 4.50
CA GLU A 201 5.45 -6.76 3.26
C GLU A 201 6.09 -7.46 2.06
N GLY A 202 5.34 -8.38 1.44
CA GLY A 202 5.81 -9.14 0.28
C GLY A 202 6.22 -8.27 -0.91
N VAL A 203 5.57 -7.13 -1.12
CA VAL A 203 5.89 -6.16 -2.17
C VAL A 203 7.33 -5.62 -2.07
N ALA A 204 7.87 -5.51 -0.87
CA ALA A 204 9.25 -5.04 -0.68
C ALA A 204 10.29 -5.94 -1.37
N ARG A 205 10.06 -7.26 -1.39
CA ARG A 205 10.92 -8.21 -2.11
C ARG A 205 10.86 -7.99 -3.62
N GLN A 206 9.68 -7.70 -4.14
CA GLN A 206 9.47 -7.44 -5.57
C GLN A 206 10.07 -6.09 -5.98
N ILE A 207 9.93 -5.07 -5.15
CA ILE A 207 10.57 -3.77 -5.36
C ILE A 207 12.11 -3.92 -5.35
N ARG A 208 12.65 -4.66 -4.40
CA ARG A 208 14.08 -4.93 -4.34
C ARG A 208 14.57 -5.64 -5.62
N ALA A 209 13.84 -6.64 -6.10
CA ALA A 209 14.15 -7.32 -7.36
C ALA A 209 14.09 -6.36 -8.57
N SER A 210 13.14 -5.44 -8.60
CA SER A 210 13.03 -4.40 -9.62
C SER A 210 14.22 -3.42 -9.57
N LEU A 211 14.65 -2.99 -8.38
CA LEU A 211 15.85 -2.16 -8.20
C LEU A 211 17.12 -2.88 -8.67
N VAL A 212 17.22 -4.18 -8.39
CA VAL A 212 18.35 -5.00 -8.88
C VAL A 212 18.38 -5.07 -10.41
N LYS A 213 17.23 -5.23 -11.05
CA LYS A 213 17.14 -5.17 -12.53
C LYS A 213 17.53 -3.79 -13.08
N ALA A 214 17.21 -2.72 -12.37
CA ALA A 214 17.44 -1.35 -12.82
C ALA A 214 18.88 -0.85 -12.61
N GLY A 215 19.58 -1.30 -11.55
CA GLY A 215 20.88 -0.78 -11.18
C GLY A 215 21.76 -1.73 -10.36
N GLY A 216 21.45 -3.04 -10.40
CA GLY A 216 22.19 -4.06 -9.67
C GLY A 216 21.95 -4.01 -8.15
N GLU A 217 22.63 -4.89 -7.43
CA GLU A 217 22.61 -4.96 -5.96
C GLU A 217 23.01 -3.62 -5.33
N ALA A 218 23.87 -2.85 -5.98
CA ALA A 218 24.31 -1.54 -5.51
C ALA A 218 23.14 -0.56 -5.36
N LEU A 219 22.21 -0.50 -6.30
CA LEU A 219 21.01 0.37 -6.22
C LEU A 219 20.08 -0.12 -5.11
N ALA A 220 19.84 -1.42 -5.04
CA ALA A 220 18.99 -2.00 -4.00
C ALA A 220 19.54 -1.73 -2.58
N GLU A 221 20.86 -1.84 -2.38
CA GLU A 221 21.51 -1.52 -1.11
C GLU A 221 21.48 -0.01 -0.82
N VAL A 222 21.62 0.86 -1.82
CA VAL A 222 21.46 2.29 -1.62
C VAL A 222 20.05 2.61 -1.12
N VAL A 223 19.00 2.06 -1.73
CA VAL A 223 17.61 2.39 -1.40
C VAL A 223 17.16 1.75 -0.08
N TYR A 224 17.34 0.44 0.10
CA TYR A 224 16.85 -0.27 1.29
C TYR A 224 17.87 -0.37 2.45
N GLY A 225 19.14 -0.10 2.17
CA GLY A 225 20.19 -0.14 3.19
C GLY A 225 20.68 1.26 3.56
N LYS A 226 21.47 1.90 2.69
CA LYS A 226 22.11 3.19 3.00
C LYS A 226 21.08 4.27 3.36
N LYS A 227 20.06 4.52 2.52
CA LYS A 227 19.06 5.57 2.75
C LYS A 227 18.25 5.35 4.02
N VAL A 228 17.96 4.09 4.37
CA VAL A 228 17.28 3.77 5.63
C VAL A 228 18.17 4.11 6.83
N ARG A 229 19.45 3.72 6.80
CA ARG A 229 20.42 4.05 7.88
C ARG A 229 20.65 5.55 8.01
N ASP A 230 20.70 6.26 6.89
CA ASP A 230 20.94 7.72 6.87
C ASP A 230 19.67 8.55 7.18
N GLY A 231 18.51 7.89 7.35
CA GLY A 231 17.23 8.56 7.56
C GLY A 231 16.68 9.27 6.31
N GLU A 232 17.14 8.90 5.13
CA GLU A 232 16.60 9.36 3.84
C GLU A 232 15.50 8.45 3.28
N ALA A 233 15.25 7.30 3.92
CA ALA A 233 14.11 6.45 3.59
C ALA A 233 13.39 5.99 4.87
N VAL A 234 12.07 6.09 4.87
CA VAL A 234 11.20 5.52 5.89
C VAL A 234 10.64 4.20 5.38
N LEU A 235 10.68 3.18 6.23
CA LEU A 235 9.97 1.92 5.97
C LEU A 235 8.56 2.03 6.54
N THR A 236 7.58 1.57 5.77
CA THR A 236 6.19 1.52 6.23
C THR A 236 6.07 0.62 7.45
N ARG A 237 5.21 0.97 8.40
CA ARG A 237 5.08 0.23 9.67
C ARG A 237 3.99 -0.83 9.62
N ILE A 238 2.92 -0.53 8.89
CA ILE A 238 1.72 -1.36 8.86
C ILE A 238 1.50 -1.91 7.47
N HIS A 239 1.47 -1.01 6.47
CA HIS A 239 1.16 -1.35 5.10
C HIS A 239 1.75 -0.33 4.13
N HIS A 240 2.12 -0.76 2.92
CA HIS A 240 2.60 0.12 1.85
C HIS A 240 1.59 1.21 1.45
N ARG A 241 0.31 1.07 1.81
CA ARG A 241 -0.71 2.12 1.72
C ARG A 241 -0.39 3.38 2.54
N GLN A 242 0.62 3.35 3.42
CA GLN A 242 1.16 4.56 4.05
C GLN A 242 1.96 5.44 3.08
N THR A 243 2.43 4.90 1.96
CA THR A 243 3.23 5.65 0.97
C THR A 243 2.53 6.92 0.48
N PRO A 244 1.27 6.90 0.00
CA PRO A 244 0.57 8.12 -0.39
C PRO A 244 0.41 9.13 0.75
N LEU A 245 0.22 8.68 1.99
CA LEU A 245 0.16 9.58 3.15
C LEU A 245 1.45 10.39 3.31
N PHE A 246 2.60 9.74 3.27
CA PHE A 246 3.89 10.42 3.40
C PHE A 246 4.13 11.41 2.24
N LEU A 247 3.69 11.08 1.03
CA LEU A 247 3.75 11.98 -0.12
C LEU A 247 2.84 13.21 0.07
N MET A 248 1.60 13.01 0.47
CA MET A 248 0.64 14.08 0.72
C MET A 248 1.06 15.01 1.87
N GLN A 249 1.76 14.48 2.85
CA GLN A 249 2.33 15.25 3.96
C GLN A 249 3.67 15.92 3.59
N HIS A 250 4.14 15.79 2.35
CA HIS A 250 5.43 16.32 1.87
C HIS A 250 6.64 15.84 2.68
N LEU A 251 6.56 14.66 3.25
CA LEU A 251 7.63 14.07 4.04
C LEU A 251 8.65 13.35 3.17
N VAL A 252 8.21 12.87 2.01
CA VAL A 252 9.02 12.17 1.03
C VAL A 252 8.74 12.69 -0.38
N GLU A 253 9.69 12.47 -1.29
CA GLU A 253 9.56 12.83 -2.69
C GLU A 253 9.11 11.68 -3.59
N ALA A 254 9.26 10.43 -3.12
CA ALA A 254 8.79 9.25 -3.86
C ALA A 254 8.59 8.04 -2.96
N GLY A 255 7.88 7.06 -3.49
CA GLY A 255 7.81 5.71 -2.96
C GLY A 255 7.44 4.72 -4.04
N VAL A 256 7.83 3.45 -3.91
CA VAL A 256 7.47 2.41 -4.88
C VAL A 256 6.32 1.57 -4.32
N THR A 257 5.30 1.36 -5.13
CA THR A 257 4.13 0.57 -4.78
C THR A 257 3.50 -0.05 -6.03
N TRP A 258 2.28 -0.57 -5.90
CA TRP A 258 1.52 -1.11 -7.02
C TRP A 258 0.96 0.02 -7.89
N LYS A 259 0.98 -0.17 -9.20
CA LYS A 259 0.44 0.81 -10.16
C LYS A 259 -1.06 1.05 -9.93
N SER A 260 -1.81 0.02 -9.61
CA SER A 260 -3.24 0.14 -9.31
C SER A 260 -3.55 1.07 -8.13
N GLU A 261 -2.69 1.08 -7.11
CA GLU A 261 -2.85 2.00 -5.97
C GLU A 261 -2.58 3.45 -6.36
N ALA A 262 -1.58 3.69 -7.22
CA ALA A 262 -1.32 5.02 -7.73
C ALA A 262 -2.50 5.54 -8.58
N ILE A 263 -3.03 4.72 -9.48
CA ILE A 263 -4.22 5.05 -10.27
C ILE A 263 -5.41 5.37 -9.36
N PHE A 264 -5.66 4.56 -8.33
CA PHE A 264 -6.72 4.83 -7.36
C PHE A 264 -6.53 6.18 -6.65
N GLN A 265 -5.31 6.51 -6.21
CA GLN A 265 -5.04 7.79 -5.57
C GLN A 265 -5.29 8.98 -6.51
N GLU A 266 -4.93 8.85 -7.78
CA GLU A 266 -5.20 9.87 -8.82
C GLU A 266 -6.70 10.03 -9.04
N GLU A 267 -7.46 8.94 -9.12
CA GLU A 267 -8.91 8.97 -9.36
C GLU A 267 -9.70 9.63 -8.24
N ILE A 268 -9.31 9.39 -6.99
CA ILE A 268 -9.99 10.03 -5.84
C ILE A 268 -9.53 11.48 -5.63
N GLY A 269 -8.66 12.01 -6.50
CA GLY A 269 -8.24 13.41 -6.50
C GLY A 269 -7.14 13.74 -5.49
N ASN A 270 -6.44 12.76 -4.94
CA ASN A 270 -5.28 13.01 -4.11
C ASN A 270 -4.13 13.59 -4.95
N PRO A 271 -3.28 14.46 -4.38
CA PRO A 271 -2.19 15.12 -5.10
C PRO A 271 -1.01 14.16 -5.35
N ILE A 272 -1.31 13.00 -5.92
CA ILE A 272 -0.39 11.91 -6.27
C ILE A 272 -0.35 11.77 -7.78
N GLY A 273 0.82 11.46 -8.31
CA GLY A 273 1.04 10.99 -9.67
C GLY A 273 1.96 9.79 -9.64
N HIS A 274 2.19 9.18 -10.80
CA HIS A 274 3.09 8.05 -10.89
C HIS A 274 4.05 8.14 -12.07
N VAL A 275 5.13 7.38 -11.97
CA VAL A 275 6.12 7.17 -13.03
C VAL A 275 6.20 5.67 -13.30
N ASP A 276 5.95 5.29 -14.55
CA ASP A 276 6.01 3.90 -14.96
C ASP A 276 7.44 3.35 -14.90
N ILE A 277 7.55 2.11 -14.44
CA ILE A 277 8.80 1.36 -14.47
C ILE A 277 8.84 0.58 -15.78
N PRO A 278 9.92 0.68 -16.58
CA PRO A 278 10.05 -0.08 -17.82
C PRO A 278 9.85 -1.59 -17.60
N PRO A 279 9.16 -2.30 -18.49
CA PRO A 279 8.82 -3.72 -18.30
C PRO A 279 10.00 -4.63 -17.98
N GLU A 280 11.16 -4.37 -18.58
CA GLU A 280 12.40 -5.14 -18.36
C GLU A 280 12.98 -4.94 -16.93
N GLN A 281 12.63 -3.85 -16.28
CA GLN A 281 13.03 -3.53 -14.89
C GLN A 281 11.92 -3.85 -13.89
N ASN A 282 10.69 -4.04 -14.38
CA ASN A 282 9.54 -4.27 -13.51
C ASN A 282 9.46 -5.74 -13.05
N VAL A 283 8.67 -5.96 -12.00
CA VAL A 283 8.27 -7.27 -11.52
C VAL A 283 6.75 -7.32 -11.53
N ILE A 284 6.21 -8.33 -12.19
CA ILE A 284 4.78 -8.53 -12.33
C ILE A 284 4.29 -9.44 -11.21
N ALA A 285 3.35 -8.96 -10.41
CA ALA A 285 2.64 -9.79 -9.44
C ALA A 285 1.48 -10.53 -10.10
N HIS A 286 1.24 -11.75 -9.66
CA HIS A 286 0.11 -12.57 -10.06
C HIS A 286 -0.81 -12.75 -8.87
N TYR A 287 -2.06 -12.34 -8.99
CA TYR A 287 -3.06 -12.46 -7.94
C TYR A 287 -3.89 -13.71 -8.11
N SER A 288 -4.08 -14.40 -7.02
CA SER A 288 -4.80 -15.67 -6.99
C SER A 288 -5.83 -15.71 -5.87
N ALA A 289 -6.76 -16.64 -6.00
CA ALA A 289 -7.76 -16.97 -5.01
C ALA A 289 -7.85 -18.50 -4.87
N ALA A 290 -8.02 -18.97 -3.66
CA ALA A 290 -8.24 -20.39 -3.40
C ALA A 290 -9.13 -20.58 -2.18
N MET A 291 -9.86 -21.68 -2.14
CA MET A 291 -10.68 -22.08 -1.00
C MET A 291 -9.79 -22.55 0.15
N VAL A 292 -10.18 -22.25 1.38
CA VAL A 292 -9.52 -22.82 2.56
C VAL A 292 -10.07 -24.21 2.87
N PRO A 293 -9.31 -25.08 3.56
CA PRO A 293 -9.85 -26.33 4.09
C PRO A 293 -11.01 -26.06 5.05
N ASP A 294 -12.02 -26.92 5.02
CA ASP A 294 -13.20 -26.83 5.87
C ASP A 294 -13.91 -25.45 5.81
N ALA A 295 -13.92 -24.85 4.61
CA ALA A 295 -14.63 -23.60 4.35
C ALA A 295 -16.10 -23.72 4.82
N PRO A 296 -16.60 -22.80 5.66
CA PRO A 296 -17.98 -22.85 6.13
C PRO A 296 -19.03 -22.83 5.01
N HIS A 297 -18.73 -22.12 3.90
CA HIS A 297 -19.65 -21.94 2.79
C HIS A 297 -19.00 -22.37 1.44
N PRO A 298 -18.74 -23.68 1.24
CA PRO A 298 -17.95 -24.15 0.10
C PRO A 298 -18.60 -23.88 -1.27
N GLU A 299 -19.93 -23.79 -1.34
CA GLU A 299 -20.62 -23.44 -2.60
C GLU A 299 -20.45 -21.98 -2.97
N ALA A 300 -20.56 -21.08 -1.99
CA ALA A 300 -20.29 -19.66 -2.20
C ALA A 300 -18.82 -19.43 -2.56
N ALA A 301 -17.90 -20.16 -1.92
CA ALA A 301 -16.47 -20.12 -2.26
C ALA A 301 -16.23 -20.50 -3.72
N ARG A 302 -16.82 -21.60 -4.20
CA ARG A 302 -16.73 -22.02 -5.61
C ARG A 302 -17.32 -20.97 -6.56
N ALA A 303 -18.47 -20.40 -6.20
CA ALA A 303 -19.08 -19.33 -7.00
C ALA A 303 -18.17 -18.10 -7.08
N TRP A 304 -17.54 -17.72 -5.97
CA TRP A 304 -16.58 -16.62 -5.95
C TRP A 304 -15.34 -16.92 -6.82
N LEU A 305 -14.77 -18.13 -6.75
CA LEU A 305 -13.62 -18.52 -7.59
C LEU A 305 -13.96 -18.49 -9.08
N ALA A 306 -15.18 -18.83 -9.46
CA ALA A 306 -15.67 -18.68 -10.84
C ALA A 306 -15.86 -17.19 -11.20
N PHE A 307 -16.41 -16.39 -10.30
CA PHE A 307 -16.66 -14.97 -10.53
C PHE A 307 -15.37 -14.18 -10.73
N VAL A 308 -14.33 -14.37 -9.90
CA VAL A 308 -13.11 -13.56 -10.00
C VAL A 308 -12.37 -13.72 -11.32
N THR A 309 -12.64 -14.78 -12.07
CA THR A 309 -12.09 -15.01 -13.42
C THR A 309 -13.03 -14.54 -14.54
N SER A 310 -14.21 -14.01 -14.20
CA SER A 310 -15.19 -13.53 -15.17
C SER A 310 -14.81 -12.20 -15.81
N ASP A 311 -15.47 -11.87 -16.92
CA ASP A 311 -15.30 -10.56 -17.57
C ASP A 311 -15.80 -9.41 -16.70
N ASP A 312 -16.82 -9.62 -15.88
CA ASP A 312 -17.37 -8.56 -15.02
C ASP A 312 -16.42 -8.23 -13.86
N ALA A 313 -15.80 -9.24 -13.25
CA ALA A 313 -14.74 -9.01 -12.27
C ALA A 313 -13.52 -8.32 -12.92
N PHE A 314 -13.13 -8.75 -14.11
CA PHE A 314 -11.99 -8.19 -14.79
C PHE A 314 -12.21 -6.73 -15.21
N LYS A 315 -13.38 -6.33 -15.68
CA LYS A 315 -13.67 -4.91 -16.00
C LYS A 315 -13.44 -3.98 -14.80
N ILE A 316 -13.77 -4.43 -13.59
CA ILE A 316 -13.53 -3.67 -12.36
C ILE A 316 -12.03 -3.56 -12.09
N LEU A 317 -11.29 -4.64 -12.24
CA LEU A 317 -9.84 -4.66 -12.01
C LEU A 317 -9.07 -3.85 -13.07
N ASP A 318 -9.45 -3.98 -14.35
CA ASP A 318 -8.87 -3.26 -15.48
C ASP A 318 -8.99 -1.74 -15.32
N HIS A 319 -10.09 -1.27 -14.78
CA HIS A 319 -10.31 0.14 -14.46
C HIS A 319 -9.19 0.72 -13.58
N TYR A 320 -8.67 -0.05 -12.65
CA TYR A 320 -7.54 0.32 -11.79
C TYR A 320 -6.17 -0.12 -12.33
N GLY A 321 -6.08 -0.51 -13.61
CA GLY A 321 -4.81 -0.83 -14.27
C GLY A 321 -4.28 -2.24 -14.02
N PHE A 322 -5.06 -3.12 -13.38
CA PHE A 322 -4.74 -4.55 -13.38
C PHE A 322 -4.85 -5.11 -14.80
N LYS A 323 -4.08 -6.15 -15.08
CA LYS A 323 -4.13 -6.85 -16.35
C LYS A 323 -4.70 -8.24 -16.17
N ARG A 324 -5.39 -8.75 -17.21
CA ARG A 324 -5.88 -10.13 -17.19
C ARG A 324 -4.70 -11.09 -17.17
N PHE A 325 -4.78 -12.07 -16.30
CA PHE A 325 -3.84 -13.20 -16.38
C PHE A 325 -4.15 -14.04 -17.61
N VAL A 326 -3.13 -14.25 -18.42
CA VAL A 326 -3.17 -15.18 -19.56
C VAL A 326 -2.19 -16.29 -19.22
N ALA A 327 -2.71 -17.51 -19.09
CA ALA A 327 -1.85 -18.65 -18.85
C ALA A 327 -0.87 -18.81 -20.05
N PRO A 328 0.41 -19.07 -19.78
CA PRO A 328 1.33 -19.39 -20.88
C PRO A 328 0.81 -20.60 -21.66
N PRO A 329 1.01 -20.64 -22.98
CA PRO A 329 0.67 -21.79 -23.78
C PRO A 329 1.40 -23.03 -23.23
N GLN A 330 0.65 -24.15 -23.10
CA GLN A 330 1.18 -25.42 -22.62
C GLN A 330 2.13 -26.04 -23.62
#